data_7aa9823ddcbb4d1ee9d569091ccc3418
#
_entry.id   7aa9823ddcbb4d1ee9d569091ccc3418
#
_cell.length_a   1.000
_cell.length_b   1.000
_cell.length_c   1.000
_cell.angle_alpha   90.00
_cell.angle_beta   90.00
_cell.angle_gamma   90.00
#
_symmetry.space_group_name_H-M   'P 1'
#
loop_
_entity.id
_entity.type
_entity.pdbx_description
1 polymer ?
#
loop_
_entity_poly.entity_id
_entity_poly.type
_entity_poly.pdbx_seq_one_letter_code
_entity_poly.pdbx_strand_id
1 'polypeptide(L)'
;MATRIRTLALAAAALVSTALPVRAAEIVPDARAAVEAEVAKRCKAPIYGEDFADNVDFNNDGIVDAIFNLGAVNCDGTPGGLCGNVGCPHEFYIQVVEGGYFLAANADLYGYEMKKRYGNMVLELKANAASCGRDDPDYCIMTIRVRGAQFDTISKK
;
A
#
# COMPACT_ATOMS: atom_id res chain seq x y z
N MET A 1 27.03 -11.23 72.40
CA MET A 1 27.32 -11.05 70.91
C MET A 1 26.13 -11.65 70.20
N ALA A 2 25.32 -10.77 69.56
CA ALA A 2 24.11 -11.19 68.86
C ALA A 2 24.30 -10.89 67.35
N THR A 3 24.44 -11.95 66.60
CA THR A 3 24.66 -11.88 65.12
C THR A 3 23.31 -11.70 64.42
N ARG A 4 23.09 -10.55 63.77
CA ARG A 4 21.88 -10.28 62.94
C ARG A 4 22.08 -10.82 61.54
N ILE A 5 21.29 -11.82 61.17
CA ILE A 5 21.19 -12.34 59.79
C ILE A 5 20.25 -11.41 58.99
N ARG A 6 20.78 -10.75 57.97
CA ARG A 6 20.00 -9.97 57.00
C ARG A 6 19.58 -10.88 55.85
N THR A 7 18.29 -11.18 55.76
CA THR A 7 17.68 -11.83 54.59
C THR A 7 17.52 -10.85 53.46
N LEU A 8 18.24 -11.08 52.34
CA LEU A 8 18.00 -10.37 51.08
C LEU A 8 16.82 -11.06 50.37
N ALA A 9 15.75 -10.31 50.17
CA ALA A 9 14.66 -10.72 49.30
C ALA A 9 15.01 -10.36 47.83
N LEU A 10 15.19 -11.37 46.96
CA LEU A 10 15.29 -11.17 45.51
C LEU A 10 13.87 -10.99 44.97
N ALA A 11 13.58 -9.79 44.45
CA ALA A 11 12.38 -9.54 43.65
C ALA A 11 12.63 -10.00 42.21
N ALA A 12 11.98 -11.07 41.78
CA ALA A 12 11.97 -11.53 40.41
C ALA A 12 11.00 -10.65 39.61
N ALA A 13 11.51 -9.76 38.76
CA ALA A 13 10.69 -9.00 37.78
C ALA A 13 10.31 -9.91 36.60
N ALA A 14 9.05 -10.32 36.54
CA ALA A 14 8.52 -11.03 35.37
C ALA A 14 8.35 -10.06 34.20
N LEU A 15 9.16 -10.21 33.15
CA LEU A 15 9.01 -9.53 31.88
C LEU A 15 7.81 -10.13 31.13
N VAL A 16 6.67 -9.45 31.18
CA VAL A 16 5.50 -9.80 30.35
C VAL A 16 5.77 -9.30 28.93
N SER A 17 6.20 -10.19 28.05
CA SER A 17 6.31 -9.93 26.62
C SER A 17 4.91 -9.86 26.01
N THR A 18 4.39 -8.66 25.75
CA THR A 18 3.15 -8.46 24.99
C THR A 18 3.47 -8.69 23.51
N ALA A 19 3.20 -9.89 22.99
CA ALA A 19 3.20 -10.15 21.57
C ALA A 19 2.04 -9.37 20.93
N LEU A 20 2.37 -8.36 20.12
CA LEU A 20 1.38 -7.68 19.30
C LEU A 20 0.83 -8.67 18.28
N PRO A 21 -0.50 -8.77 18.10
CA PRO A 21 -1.08 -9.65 17.10
C PRO A 21 -0.61 -9.17 15.71
N VAL A 22 0.12 -9.99 14.99
CA VAL A 22 0.39 -9.80 13.55
C VAL A 22 -0.96 -9.98 12.86
N ARG A 23 -1.51 -8.88 12.34
CA ARG A 23 -2.75 -8.94 11.58
C ARG A 23 -2.41 -9.54 10.22
N ALA A 24 -2.94 -10.73 9.93
CA ALA A 24 -2.85 -11.32 8.61
C ALA A 24 -3.54 -10.39 7.60
N ALA A 25 -2.96 -10.26 6.39
CA ALA A 25 -3.60 -9.50 5.32
C ALA A 25 -4.98 -10.13 5.02
N GLU A 26 -6.00 -9.28 4.92
CA GLU A 26 -7.35 -9.72 4.57
C GLU A 26 -7.38 -10.06 3.09
N ILE A 27 -7.78 -11.30 2.77
CA ILE A 27 -7.96 -11.74 1.38
C ILE A 27 -9.41 -11.50 0.98
N VAL A 28 -9.62 -10.74 -0.10
CA VAL A 28 -10.91 -10.48 -0.71
C VAL A 28 -11.06 -11.32 -1.99
N PRO A 29 -12.25 -11.86 -2.30
CA PRO A 29 -12.43 -12.67 -3.50
C PRO A 29 -12.32 -11.87 -4.80
N ASP A 30 -12.66 -10.57 -4.76
CA ASP A 30 -12.66 -9.64 -5.88
C ASP A 30 -12.16 -8.29 -5.41
N ALA A 31 -10.98 -7.89 -5.91
CA ALA A 31 -10.34 -6.63 -5.54
C ALA A 31 -11.17 -5.42 -6.01
N ARG A 32 -11.76 -5.49 -7.22
CA ARG A 32 -12.59 -4.40 -7.74
C ARG A 32 -13.81 -4.16 -6.88
N ALA A 33 -14.54 -5.23 -6.53
CA ALA A 33 -15.70 -5.12 -5.66
C ALA A 33 -15.33 -4.56 -4.27
N ALA A 34 -14.16 -4.92 -3.73
CA ALA A 34 -13.68 -4.40 -2.46
C ALA A 34 -13.42 -2.88 -2.54
N VAL A 35 -12.71 -2.42 -3.58
CA VAL A 35 -12.44 -0.99 -3.79
C VAL A 35 -13.72 -0.20 -4.04
N GLU A 36 -14.63 -0.70 -4.87
CA GLU A 36 -15.92 -0.06 -5.14
C GLU A 36 -16.76 0.08 -3.86
N ALA A 37 -16.72 -0.91 -2.97
CA ALA A 37 -17.38 -0.85 -1.67
C ALA A 37 -16.79 0.22 -0.74
N GLU A 38 -15.46 0.44 -0.77
CA GLU A 38 -14.81 1.52 -0.04
C GLU A 38 -15.13 2.89 -0.64
N VAL A 39 -15.13 3.01 -1.95
CA VAL A 39 -15.54 4.23 -2.66
C VAL A 39 -16.98 4.62 -2.33
N ALA A 40 -17.90 3.65 -2.30
CA ALA A 40 -19.32 3.87 -1.98
C ALA A 40 -19.58 4.42 -0.56
N LYS A 41 -18.63 4.24 0.36
CA LYS A 41 -18.70 4.88 1.70
C LYS A 41 -18.43 6.38 1.66
N ARG A 42 -17.73 6.85 0.61
CA ARG A 42 -17.27 8.25 0.44
C ARG A 42 -18.03 8.99 -0.64
N CYS A 43 -18.56 8.29 -1.65
CA CYS A 43 -19.27 8.81 -2.80
C CYS A 43 -20.66 8.17 -2.89
N LYS A 44 -21.72 8.96 -3.01
CA LYS A 44 -23.09 8.45 -3.14
C LYS A 44 -23.40 7.93 -4.55
N ALA A 45 -22.80 8.56 -5.57
CA ALA A 45 -23.00 8.24 -6.97
C ALA A 45 -21.64 8.23 -7.72
N PRO A 46 -20.77 7.23 -7.46
CA PRO A 46 -19.48 7.14 -8.13
C PRO A 46 -19.64 6.74 -9.58
N ILE A 47 -18.86 7.37 -10.48
CA ILE A 47 -18.69 6.98 -11.87
C ILE A 47 -17.22 6.64 -12.07
N TYR A 48 -16.94 5.43 -12.51
CA TYR A 48 -15.58 4.91 -12.71
C TYR A 48 -15.14 5.15 -14.16
N GLY A 49 -14.02 5.86 -14.34
CA GLY A 49 -13.40 6.10 -15.64
C GLY A 49 -12.66 4.87 -16.18
N GLU A 50 -12.19 4.97 -17.44
CA GLU A 50 -11.45 3.88 -18.10
C GLU A 50 -10.14 3.55 -17.37
N ASP A 51 -9.45 4.58 -16.83
CA ASP A 51 -8.18 4.44 -16.11
C ASP A 51 -8.37 4.07 -14.61
N PHE A 52 -9.57 3.63 -14.22
CA PHE A 52 -9.84 3.26 -12.82
C PHE A 52 -9.12 2.00 -12.39
N ALA A 53 -8.97 1.02 -13.28
CA ALA A 53 -8.36 -0.26 -12.93
C ALA A 53 -7.45 -0.77 -14.06
N ASP A 54 -6.22 -1.13 -13.70
CA ASP A 54 -5.28 -1.86 -14.53
C ASP A 54 -5.10 -3.29 -13.99
N ASN A 55 -5.16 -4.28 -14.89
CA ASN A 55 -4.90 -5.68 -14.58
C ASN A 55 -3.57 -6.09 -15.20
N VAL A 56 -2.57 -6.33 -14.37
CA VAL A 56 -1.20 -6.58 -14.82
C VAL A 56 -0.41 -7.33 -13.76
N ASP A 57 0.44 -8.25 -14.17
CA ASP A 57 1.44 -8.89 -13.30
C ASP A 57 2.55 -7.87 -12.99
N PHE A 58 2.37 -7.09 -11.92
CA PHE A 58 3.38 -6.10 -11.54
C PHE A 58 4.44 -6.64 -10.58
N ASN A 59 4.19 -7.80 -9.94
CA ASN A 59 5.13 -8.44 -9.03
C ASN A 59 6.02 -9.49 -9.72
N ASN A 60 5.73 -9.80 -11.00
CA ASN A 60 6.45 -10.74 -11.87
C ASN A 60 6.38 -12.22 -11.40
N ASP A 61 5.25 -12.64 -10.85
CA ASP A 61 5.02 -14.02 -10.42
C ASP A 61 4.24 -14.86 -11.45
N GLY A 62 3.78 -14.23 -12.52
CA GLY A 62 3.01 -14.84 -13.61
C GLY A 62 1.51 -14.83 -13.37
N ILE A 63 1.03 -14.25 -12.27
CA ILE A 63 -0.39 -14.10 -11.95
C ILE A 63 -0.78 -12.64 -12.16
N VAL A 64 -1.98 -12.39 -12.68
CA VAL A 64 -2.43 -11.02 -12.95
C VAL A 64 -2.91 -10.35 -11.67
N ASP A 65 -2.24 -9.29 -11.27
CA ASP A 65 -2.59 -8.42 -10.16
C ASP A 65 -3.56 -7.31 -10.59
N ALA A 66 -3.92 -6.41 -9.66
CA ALA A 66 -4.76 -5.26 -9.95
C ALA A 66 -4.23 -3.97 -9.32
N ILE A 67 -4.26 -2.87 -10.08
CA ILE A 67 -3.96 -1.52 -9.60
C ILE A 67 -5.21 -0.68 -9.79
N PHE A 68 -5.65 0.00 -8.74
CA PHE A 68 -6.79 0.92 -8.81
C PHE A 68 -6.34 2.35 -8.63
N ASN A 69 -6.76 3.21 -9.56
CA ASN A 69 -6.53 4.65 -9.54
C ASN A 69 -7.83 5.35 -9.13
N LEU A 70 -7.94 5.76 -7.88
CA LEU A 70 -9.13 6.44 -7.38
C LEU A 70 -9.26 7.89 -7.92
N GLY A 71 -8.21 8.40 -8.57
CA GLY A 71 -8.26 9.67 -9.31
C GLY A 71 -9.15 9.63 -10.53
N ALA A 72 -9.37 8.43 -11.10
CA ALA A 72 -10.29 8.22 -12.21
C ALA A 72 -11.77 8.08 -11.79
N VAL A 73 -12.07 8.26 -10.51
CA VAL A 73 -13.44 8.24 -9.99
C VAL A 73 -14.03 9.67 -10.03
N ASN A 74 -15.17 9.80 -10.70
CA ASN A 74 -16.01 10.98 -10.54
C ASN A 74 -16.91 10.75 -9.32
N CYS A 75 -16.66 11.47 -8.24
CA CYS A 75 -17.36 11.35 -6.98
C CYS A 75 -18.44 12.42 -6.89
N ASP A 76 -19.71 12.01 -6.98
CA ASP A 76 -20.89 12.89 -6.87
C ASP A 76 -20.83 14.10 -7.84
N GLY A 77 -20.37 13.87 -9.08
CA GLY A 77 -20.23 14.91 -10.11
C GLY A 77 -18.88 15.65 -10.11
N THR A 78 -17.96 15.30 -9.20
CA THR A 78 -16.62 15.89 -9.10
C THR A 78 -15.58 14.91 -9.63
N PRO A 79 -15.00 15.12 -10.84
CA PRO A 79 -13.89 14.30 -11.33
C PRO A 79 -12.69 14.40 -10.40
N GLY A 80 -12.09 13.26 -10.05
CA GLY A 80 -10.98 13.23 -9.09
C GLY A 80 -11.35 13.66 -7.68
N GLY A 81 -12.63 13.62 -7.30
CA GLY A 81 -13.13 14.10 -6.00
C GLY A 81 -12.60 13.31 -4.79
N LEU A 82 -11.85 12.22 -5.03
CA LEU A 82 -11.16 11.45 -3.99
C LEU A 82 -9.67 11.84 -3.84
N CYS A 83 -9.15 12.71 -4.71
CA CYS A 83 -7.75 13.17 -4.67
C CYS A 83 -7.51 14.19 -3.56
N GLY A 84 -6.29 14.20 -3.04
CA GLY A 84 -5.78 15.19 -2.09
C GLY A 84 -4.75 16.11 -2.72
N ASN A 85 -4.13 16.96 -1.88
CA ASN A 85 -3.09 17.91 -2.32
C ASN A 85 -1.78 17.23 -2.74
N VAL A 86 -1.57 15.97 -2.34
CA VAL A 86 -0.34 15.21 -2.60
C VAL A 86 -0.53 14.13 -3.66
N GLY A 87 -1.66 14.14 -4.36
CA GLY A 87 -2.02 13.19 -5.41
C GLY A 87 -3.36 12.51 -5.17
N CYS A 88 -3.62 11.49 -5.95
CA CYS A 88 -4.82 10.65 -5.86
C CYS A 88 -4.47 9.29 -5.26
N PRO A 89 -5.35 8.71 -4.42
CA PRO A 89 -5.10 7.38 -3.88
C PRO A 89 -5.00 6.33 -4.99
N HIS A 90 -3.96 5.51 -4.89
CA HIS A 90 -3.78 4.31 -5.71
C HIS A 90 -3.67 3.11 -4.78
N GLU A 91 -4.31 2.02 -5.14
CA GLU A 91 -4.32 0.78 -4.38
C GLU A 91 -3.75 -0.36 -5.23
N PHE A 92 -2.81 -1.10 -4.68
CA PHE A 92 -2.09 -2.19 -5.33
C PHE A 92 -2.52 -3.51 -4.70
N TYR A 93 -3.26 -4.31 -5.44
CA TYR A 93 -3.75 -5.61 -5.01
C TYR A 93 -2.98 -6.72 -5.68
N ILE A 94 -2.46 -7.66 -4.89
CA ILE A 94 -1.79 -8.85 -5.38
C ILE A 94 -2.75 -10.01 -5.34
N GLN A 95 -2.85 -10.75 -6.47
CA GLN A 95 -3.61 -11.97 -6.55
C GLN A 95 -2.82 -13.13 -5.94
N VAL A 96 -3.48 -13.95 -5.10
CA VAL A 96 -2.86 -15.16 -4.54
C VAL A 96 -3.17 -16.41 -5.37
N VAL A 97 -2.27 -17.37 -5.34
CA VAL A 97 -2.37 -18.62 -6.14
C VAL A 97 -3.67 -19.37 -5.86
N GLU A 98 -4.13 -19.36 -4.62
CA GLU A 98 -5.37 -20.03 -4.18
C GLU A 98 -6.63 -19.28 -4.60
N GLY A 99 -6.48 -18.14 -5.22
CA GLY A 99 -7.56 -17.23 -5.61
C GLY A 99 -7.84 -16.14 -4.57
N GLY A 100 -8.36 -15.01 -5.06
CA GLY A 100 -8.57 -13.80 -4.27
C GLY A 100 -7.36 -12.86 -4.29
N TYR A 101 -7.52 -11.72 -3.63
CA TYR A 101 -6.59 -10.61 -3.65
C TYR A 101 -6.35 -10.08 -2.25
N PHE A 102 -5.18 -9.55 -1.98
CA PHE A 102 -4.95 -8.73 -0.79
C PHE A 102 -4.37 -7.37 -1.18
N LEU A 103 -4.72 -6.36 -0.42
CA LEU A 103 -4.15 -5.02 -0.55
C LEU A 103 -2.69 -5.07 -0.08
N ALA A 104 -1.75 -4.99 -1.04
CA ALA A 104 -0.32 -5.06 -0.77
C ALA A 104 0.28 -3.67 -0.45
N ALA A 105 -0.24 -2.62 -1.08
CA ALA A 105 0.18 -1.23 -0.83
C ALA A 105 -0.93 -0.25 -1.22
N ASN A 106 -0.88 0.94 -0.60
CA ASN A 106 -1.60 2.11 -1.06
C ASN A 106 -0.66 3.33 -1.06
N ALA A 107 -0.89 4.28 -1.95
CA ALA A 107 -0.10 5.50 -2.04
C ALA A 107 -0.88 6.61 -2.72
N ASP A 108 -0.68 7.85 -2.28
CA ASP A 108 -1.14 9.03 -3.01
C ASP A 108 -0.13 9.39 -4.08
N LEU A 109 -0.55 9.31 -5.35
CA LEU A 109 0.30 9.50 -6.52
C LEU A 109 -0.33 10.50 -7.48
N TYR A 110 0.51 11.21 -8.23
CA TYR A 110 0.09 11.97 -9.41
C TYR A 110 -0.06 11.09 -10.65
N GLY A 111 0.35 9.83 -10.57
CA GLY A 111 0.24 8.82 -11.60
C GLY A 111 1.33 7.76 -11.48
N TYR A 112 1.27 6.77 -12.35
CA TYR A 112 2.29 5.74 -12.48
C TYR A 112 2.44 5.28 -13.93
N GLU A 113 3.56 4.67 -14.22
CA GLU A 113 3.82 3.98 -15.49
C GLU A 113 4.44 2.62 -15.21
N MET A 114 4.05 1.63 -16.00
CA MET A 114 4.67 0.31 -15.97
C MET A 114 5.73 0.22 -17.07
N LYS A 115 6.93 -0.19 -16.70
CA LYS A 115 8.06 -0.33 -17.63
C LYS A 115 8.72 -1.67 -17.51
N LYS A 116 9.05 -2.27 -18.65
CA LYS A 116 9.83 -3.50 -18.67
C LYS A 116 11.32 -3.17 -18.62
N ARG A 117 12.03 -3.65 -17.57
CA ARG A 117 13.47 -3.49 -17.43
C ARG A 117 14.11 -4.85 -17.19
N TYR A 118 15.08 -5.22 -18.05
CA TYR A 118 15.79 -6.52 -17.97
C TYR A 118 14.85 -7.72 -17.83
N GLY A 119 13.74 -7.69 -18.57
CA GLY A 119 12.76 -8.78 -18.56
C GLY A 119 11.71 -8.71 -17.44
N ASN A 120 11.87 -7.86 -16.43
CA ASN A 120 10.93 -7.69 -15.33
C ASN A 120 10.09 -6.43 -15.47
N MET A 121 8.85 -6.47 -15.00
CA MET A 121 8.02 -5.30 -14.84
C MET A 121 8.54 -4.48 -13.65
N VAL A 122 8.58 -3.15 -13.81
CA VAL A 122 8.85 -2.18 -12.73
C VAL A 122 7.81 -1.07 -12.82
N LEU A 123 7.49 -0.49 -11.66
CA LEU A 123 6.60 0.65 -11.54
C LEU A 123 7.43 1.93 -11.46
N GLU A 124 7.14 2.92 -12.30
CA GLU A 124 7.61 4.29 -12.11
C GLU A 124 6.47 5.11 -11.54
N LEU A 125 6.57 5.45 -10.25
CA LEU A 125 5.56 6.18 -9.50
C LEU A 125 5.89 7.67 -9.50
N LYS A 126 4.95 8.50 -9.95
CA LYS A 126 5.02 9.95 -9.85
C LYS A 126 4.39 10.38 -8.53
N ALA A 127 5.21 10.64 -7.53
CA ALA A 127 4.79 10.93 -6.17
C ALA A 127 5.13 12.38 -5.77
N ASN A 128 4.57 12.84 -4.66
CA ASN A 128 4.97 14.12 -4.06
C ASN A 128 6.46 14.10 -3.70
N ALA A 129 7.16 15.22 -3.89
CA ALA A 129 8.61 15.33 -3.66
C ALA A 129 9.05 14.91 -2.25
N ALA A 130 8.22 15.15 -1.24
CA ALA A 130 8.49 14.70 0.14
C ALA A 130 8.63 13.17 0.25
N SER A 131 7.95 12.40 -0.59
CA SER A 131 8.09 10.93 -0.65
C SER A 131 9.49 10.48 -1.10
N CYS A 132 10.23 11.38 -1.75
CA CYS A 132 11.63 11.19 -2.14
C CYS A 132 12.63 11.84 -1.17
N GLY A 133 12.16 12.47 -0.09
CA GLY A 133 12.99 13.21 0.86
C GLY A 133 13.42 14.59 0.33
N ARG A 134 12.61 15.22 -0.52
CA ARG A 134 12.84 16.56 -1.08
C ARG A 134 11.81 17.54 -0.51
N ASP A 135 12.24 18.76 -0.22
CA ASP A 135 11.40 19.81 0.35
C ASP A 135 10.80 20.77 -0.69
N ASP A 136 10.96 20.47 -1.99
CA ASP A 136 10.41 21.29 -3.07
C ASP A 136 8.93 20.95 -3.35
N PRO A 137 8.17 21.87 -3.98
CA PRO A 137 6.75 21.66 -4.25
C PRO A 137 6.47 20.75 -5.45
N ASP A 138 7.53 20.30 -6.15
CA ASP A 138 7.41 19.49 -7.35
C ASP A 138 7.11 18.02 -7.01
N TYR A 139 7.08 17.20 -8.02
CA TYR A 139 6.96 15.76 -7.88
C TYR A 139 8.34 15.09 -8.03
N CYS A 140 8.43 13.87 -7.59
CA CYS A 140 9.55 12.99 -7.88
C CYS A 140 9.10 11.70 -8.57
N ILE A 141 10.03 11.06 -9.25
CA ILE A 141 9.82 9.74 -9.85
C ILE A 141 10.54 8.70 -9.01
N MET A 142 9.77 7.77 -8.46
CA MET A 142 10.32 6.58 -7.79
C MET A 142 10.22 5.38 -8.72
N THR A 143 11.31 4.66 -8.94
CA THR A 143 11.28 3.37 -9.61
C THR A 143 11.21 2.28 -8.56
N ILE A 144 10.16 1.47 -8.62
CA ILE A 144 9.87 0.40 -7.67
C ILE A 144 9.91 -0.94 -8.40
N ARG A 145 10.55 -1.93 -7.80
CA ARG A 145 10.39 -3.34 -8.16
C ARG A 145 9.56 -4.03 -7.11
N VAL A 146 8.58 -4.81 -7.55
CA VAL A 146 7.78 -5.63 -6.65
C VAL A 146 8.20 -7.10 -6.80
N ARG A 147 8.33 -7.79 -5.66
CA ARG A 147 8.61 -9.22 -5.58
C ARG A 147 7.75 -9.83 -4.48
N GLY A 148 6.85 -10.74 -4.85
CA GLY A 148 5.81 -11.13 -3.91
C GLY A 148 5.07 -9.87 -3.41
N ALA A 149 5.01 -9.66 -2.11
CA ALA A 149 4.39 -8.48 -1.49
C ALA A 149 5.39 -7.35 -1.13
N GLN A 150 6.66 -7.47 -1.53
CA GLN A 150 7.70 -6.52 -1.16
C GLN A 150 7.92 -5.48 -2.27
N PHE A 151 7.84 -4.20 -1.89
CA PHE A 151 8.05 -3.06 -2.78
C PHE A 151 9.45 -2.47 -2.55
N ASP A 152 10.39 -2.79 -3.44
CA ASP A 152 11.79 -2.35 -3.35
C ASP A 152 12.02 -1.09 -4.17
N THR A 153 12.39 0.01 -3.52
CA THR A 153 12.79 1.23 -4.23
C THR A 153 14.14 1.05 -4.91
N ILE A 154 14.18 1.11 -6.25
CA ILE A 154 15.40 1.02 -7.05
C ILE A 154 16.06 2.39 -7.19
N SER A 155 15.27 3.44 -7.43
CA SER A 155 15.76 4.81 -7.59
C SER A 155 14.70 5.84 -7.24
N LYS A 156 15.17 7.04 -6.85
CA LYS A 156 14.39 8.26 -6.67
C LYS A 156 15.06 9.39 -7.46
N LYS A 157 14.29 10.16 -8.24
CA LYS A 157 14.77 11.26 -9.08
C LYS A 157 13.91 12.49 -8.91
#